data_3931e68c566f100f683bc8d4c7552edc
#
_entry.id   3931e68c566f100f683bc8d4c7552edc
#
_cell.length_a   1.000
_cell.length_b   1.000
_cell.length_c   1.000
_cell.angle_alpha   90.00
_cell.angle_beta   90.00
_cell.angle_gamma   90.00
#
_symmetry.space_group_name_H-M   'P 1'
#
loop_
_entity.id
_entity.type
_entity.pdbx_description
1 polymer ?
#
loop_
_entity_poly.entity_id
_entity_poly.type
_entity_poly.pdbx_seq_one_letter_code
_entity_poly.pdbx_strand_id
1 'polypeptide(L)'
;MGIASEALKNFKGFNLKSMPEVEPVSPGHRACQGCGEVLALRQAMKAIGTNTVVCSATGCMEIITSPYPQTAWRVPWIHVAFENAAAVVSGVEAAYKAMNRKKIIDQPGVTFIAYGGDGATADIGMQALSGALERGHNFVYFCFDNEAYMNTGIQRSSSTPFGASTTTSPAGSKSSGQATWKKNMAEIAVAHGTPYVATATPAYPIDLMNKVKKASLVPGPAYIHIYSPCPTGWRCGIDESIEVARLAVQSKVFPLYEVIDGEFHLSRKVAKPKPVSEYFKPQRRFRHLTEAEVQFIQDRVDVEYEKLVKKCVVEDKKKEKE
;
A
#
# COMPACT_ATOMS: atom_id res chain seq x y z
N MET A 1 -9.15 -18.32 -18.39
CA MET A 1 -8.66 -16.96 -18.17
C MET A 1 -9.37 -16.45 -16.92
N GLY A 2 -8.65 -15.92 -15.93
CA GLY A 2 -9.26 -15.45 -14.70
C GLY A 2 -9.97 -14.11 -14.88
N ILE A 3 -10.76 -13.70 -13.89
CA ILE A 3 -11.57 -12.47 -13.95
C ILE A 3 -10.70 -11.22 -14.11
N ALA A 4 -9.57 -11.14 -13.39
CA ALA A 4 -8.67 -10.00 -13.49
C ALA A 4 -7.93 -9.97 -14.83
N SER A 5 -7.46 -11.11 -15.30
CA SER A 5 -6.76 -11.21 -16.59
C SER A 5 -7.64 -10.76 -17.76
N GLU A 6 -8.93 -11.13 -17.77
CA GLU A 6 -9.87 -10.67 -18.81
C GLU A 6 -10.13 -9.16 -18.72
N ALA A 7 -10.35 -8.64 -17.50
CA ALA A 7 -10.58 -7.20 -17.28
C ALA A 7 -9.38 -6.35 -17.72
N LEU A 8 -8.17 -6.87 -17.62
CA LEU A 8 -6.93 -6.17 -17.91
C LEU A 8 -6.39 -6.39 -19.32
N LYS A 9 -7.03 -7.22 -20.15
CA LYS A 9 -6.57 -7.59 -21.51
C LYS A 9 -6.24 -6.39 -22.40
N ASN A 10 -7.01 -5.31 -22.30
CA ASN A 10 -6.84 -4.10 -23.10
C ASN A 10 -6.33 -2.91 -22.27
N PHE A 11 -5.74 -3.17 -21.09
CA PHE A 11 -5.26 -2.12 -20.23
C PHE A 11 -4.13 -1.33 -20.89
N LYS A 12 -4.36 -0.01 -21.01
CA LYS A 12 -3.34 0.96 -21.43
C LYS A 12 -2.87 1.73 -20.20
N GLY A 13 -1.63 1.51 -19.79
CA GLY A 13 -1.04 2.16 -18.63
C GLY A 13 -0.79 3.65 -18.84
N PHE A 14 -0.68 4.37 -17.75
CA PHE A 14 -0.20 5.76 -17.75
C PHE A 14 1.28 5.81 -18.12
N ASN A 15 1.65 6.92 -18.73
CA ASN A 15 3.03 7.36 -18.93
C ASN A 15 3.12 8.85 -18.57
N LEU A 16 4.31 9.44 -18.63
CA LEU A 16 4.51 10.84 -18.24
C LEU A 16 3.63 11.84 -19.00
N LYS A 17 3.23 11.53 -20.25
CA LYS A 17 2.40 12.41 -21.09
C LYS A 17 0.90 12.20 -20.88
N SER A 18 0.50 11.05 -20.33
CA SER A 18 -0.90 10.66 -20.13
C SER A 18 -1.33 10.64 -18.67
N MET A 19 -0.53 11.22 -17.77
CA MET A 19 -0.89 11.31 -16.35
C MET A 19 -2.13 12.18 -16.16
N PRO A 20 -3.14 11.74 -15.37
CA PRO A 20 -4.33 12.52 -15.10
C PRO A 20 -4.01 13.83 -14.36
N GLU A 21 -4.64 14.93 -14.77
CA GLU A 21 -4.48 16.23 -14.11
C GLU A 21 -5.44 16.42 -12.93
N VAL A 22 -6.51 15.63 -12.87
CA VAL A 22 -7.52 15.71 -11.82
C VAL A 22 -6.93 15.51 -10.43
N GLU A 23 -7.41 16.31 -9.47
CA GLU A 23 -6.97 16.27 -8.07
C GLU A 23 -8.16 15.96 -7.14
N PRO A 24 -8.47 14.69 -6.89
CA PRO A 24 -9.56 14.30 -5.98
C PRO A 24 -9.25 14.62 -4.52
N VAL A 25 -7.96 14.82 -4.19
CA VAL A 25 -7.48 15.30 -2.89
C VAL A 25 -6.86 16.67 -3.08
N SER A 26 -7.41 17.65 -2.38
CA SER A 26 -6.98 19.05 -2.42
C SER A 26 -5.61 19.24 -1.74
N PRO A 27 -4.80 20.23 -2.16
CA PRO A 27 -3.54 20.54 -1.49
C PRO A 27 -3.69 21.10 -0.07
N GLY A 28 -4.89 21.45 0.40
CA GLY A 28 -5.16 22.00 1.73
C GLY A 28 -5.10 21.01 2.90
N HIS A 29 -4.36 19.91 2.80
CA HIS A 29 -4.14 18.94 3.87
C HIS A 29 -3.07 19.39 4.87
N ARG A 30 -3.05 18.74 6.06
CA ARG A 30 -2.10 19.03 7.15
C ARG A 30 -1.00 17.97 7.32
N ALA A 31 -0.53 17.39 6.22
CA ALA A 31 0.52 16.37 6.28
C ALA A 31 1.87 16.94 6.78
N CYS A 32 2.64 16.08 7.40
CA CYS A 32 4.04 16.36 7.72
C CYS A 32 4.85 16.64 6.45
N GLN A 33 5.88 17.45 6.57
CA GLN A 33 6.83 17.66 5.48
C GLN A 33 7.51 16.34 5.11
N GLY A 34 7.61 16.04 3.81
CA GLY A 34 8.18 14.80 3.31
C GLY A 34 7.31 13.54 3.51
N CYS A 35 6.03 13.68 3.87
CA CYS A 35 5.13 12.55 4.10
C CYS A 35 4.91 11.72 2.82
N GLY A 36 5.39 10.47 2.84
CA GLY A 36 5.22 9.53 1.72
C GLY A 36 3.80 9.03 1.57
N GLU A 37 3.01 8.96 2.66
CA GLU A 37 1.62 8.52 2.59
C GLU A 37 0.73 9.48 1.79
N VAL A 38 0.80 10.78 2.09
CA VAL A 38 -0.04 11.75 1.37
C VAL A 38 0.37 11.87 -0.09
N LEU A 39 1.65 11.71 -0.40
CA LEU A 39 2.11 11.65 -1.79
C LEU A 39 1.56 10.42 -2.51
N ALA A 40 1.58 9.25 -1.86
CA ALA A 40 1.01 8.01 -2.38
C ALA A 40 -0.52 8.12 -2.56
N LEU A 41 -1.22 8.68 -1.57
CA LEU A 41 -2.66 8.93 -1.64
C LEU A 41 -3.01 9.81 -2.84
N ARG A 42 -2.30 10.92 -3.02
CA ARG A 42 -2.50 11.82 -4.16
C ARG A 42 -2.32 11.10 -5.50
N GLN A 43 -1.23 10.33 -5.65
CA GLN A 43 -0.96 9.55 -6.86
C GLN A 43 -2.05 8.51 -7.13
N ALA A 44 -2.48 7.78 -6.09
CA ALA A 44 -3.52 6.77 -6.18
C ALA A 44 -4.86 7.40 -6.60
N MET A 45 -5.27 8.48 -5.95
CA MET A 45 -6.54 9.16 -6.25
C MET A 45 -6.56 9.79 -7.64
N LYS A 46 -5.44 10.34 -8.13
CA LYS A 46 -5.30 10.80 -9.52
C LYS A 46 -5.56 9.68 -10.53
N ALA A 47 -5.03 8.48 -10.27
CA ALA A 47 -5.20 7.33 -11.15
C ALA A 47 -6.65 6.83 -11.24
N ILE A 48 -7.42 6.95 -10.16
CA ILE A 48 -8.82 6.52 -10.10
C ILE A 48 -9.77 7.59 -10.64
N GLY A 49 -9.58 8.84 -10.23
CA GLY A 49 -10.45 9.96 -10.61
C GLY A 49 -11.53 10.27 -9.58
N THR A 50 -12.53 11.07 -9.98
CA THR A 50 -13.54 11.65 -9.08
C THR A 50 -14.81 10.83 -8.90
N ASN A 51 -15.08 9.83 -9.77
CA ASN A 51 -16.25 8.96 -9.60
C ASN A 51 -15.95 7.85 -8.58
N THR A 52 -15.77 8.26 -7.33
CA THR A 52 -15.21 7.43 -6.25
C THR A 52 -15.89 7.74 -4.93
N VAL A 53 -16.12 6.71 -4.12
CA VAL A 53 -16.50 6.81 -2.70
C VAL A 53 -15.41 6.21 -1.84
N VAL A 54 -15.00 6.91 -0.79
CA VAL A 54 -13.87 6.55 0.06
C VAL A 54 -14.29 6.29 1.49
N CYS A 55 -13.89 5.15 2.05
CA CYS A 55 -14.01 4.80 3.47
C CYS A 55 -12.62 4.77 4.11
N SER A 56 -12.39 5.64 5.07
CA SER A 56 -11.10 5.86 5.70
C SER A 56 -11.07 5.36 7.12
N ALA A 57 -10.14 4.47 7.46
CA ALA A 57 -9.85 4.16 8.84
C ALA A 57 -9.18 5.36 9.54
N THR A 58 -9.36 5.48 10.86
CA THR A 58 -8.62 6.41 11.69
C THR A 58 -7.11 6.21 11.50
N GLY A 59 -6.35 7.28 11.40
CA GLY A 59 -4.89 7.25 11.25
C GLY A 59 -4.35 8.52 10.62
N CYS A 60 -3.08 8.51 10.22
CA CYS A 60 -2.44 9.70 9.64
C CYS A 60 -3.25 10.27 8.47
N MET A 61 -3.65 9.44 7.52
CA MET A 61 -4.37 9.94 6.32
C MET A 61 -5.73 10.53 6.64
N GLU A 62 -6.43 10.01 7.64
CA GLU A 62 -7.67 10.61 8.11
C GLU A 62 -7.41 11.97 8.75
N ILE A 63 -6.55 12.00 9.78
CA ILE A 63 -6.26 13.21 10.58
C ILE A 63 -5.77 14.38 9.72
N ILE A 64 -4.95 14.12 8.71
CA ILE A 64 -4.38 15.20 7.88
C ILE A 64 -5.34 15.71 6.80
N THR A 65 -6.37 14.94 6.43
CA THR A 65 -7.27 15.26 5.32
C THR A 65 -8.64 15.76 5.75
N SER A 66 -9.01 15.62 7.03
CA SER A 66 -10.34 15.90 7.57
C SER A 66 -10.47 17.07 8.57
N PRO A 67 -9.59 18.10 8.62
CA PRO A 67 -9.71 19.16 9.61
C PRO A 67 -10.97 20.01 9.41
N TYR A 68 -11.73 20.20 10.47
CA TYR A 68 -12.92 21.07 10.47
C TYR A 68 -12.50 22.57 10.38
N PRO A 69 -13.25 23.41 9.67
CA PRO A 69 -14.46 23.13 8.87
C PRO A 69 -14.17 22.71 7.42
N GLN A 70 -12.92 22.63 7.00
CA GLN A 70 -12.49 22.25 5.66
C GLN A 70 -12.11 20.76 5.64
N THR A 71 -12.29 20.16 4.49
CA THR A 71 -11.74 18.85 4.17
C THR A 71 -10.88 18.93 2.92
N ALA A 72 -9.84 18.08 2.80
CA ALA A 72 -9.07 17.97 1.58
C ALA A 72 -9.75 17.12 0.49
N TRP A 73 -10.84 16.45 0.81
CA TRP A 73 -11.54 15.55 -0.10
C TRP A 73 -12.47 16.30 -1.06
N ARG A 74 -12.36 15.97 -2.34
CA ARG A 74 -13.25 16.45 -3.41
C ARG A 74 -14.15 15.32 -3.95
N VAL A 75 -14.23 14.22 -3.24
CA VAL A 75 -15.08 13.05 -3.50
C VAL A 75 -15.84 12.69 -2.23
N PRO A 76 -16.95 11.96 -2.31
CA PRO A 76 -17.60 11.41 -1.12
C PRO A 76 -16.62 10.62 -0.27
N TRP A 77 -16.51 11.00 0.98
CA TRP A 77 -15.57 10.44 1.93
C TRP A 77 -16.22 10.25 3.30
N ILE A 78 -15.96 9.12 3.93
CA ILE A 78 -16.44 8.80 5.27
C ILE A 78 -15.29 8.32 6.15
N HIS A 79 -15.15 8.93 7.32
CA HIS A 79 -14.29 8.45 8.40
C HIS A 79 -14.99 7.36 9.18
N VAL A 80 -14.27 6.29 9.46
CA VAL A 80 -14.75 5.13 10.23
C VAL A 80 -13.72 4.77 11.29
N ALA A 81 -14.13 3.95 12.27
CA ALA A 81 -13.22 3.51 13.32
C ALA A 81 -12.02 2.74 12.75
N PHE A 82 -10.99 2.63 13.56
CA PHE A 82 -9.67 2.14 13.21
C PHE A 82 -9.67 0.80 12.48
N GLU A 83 -10.58 -0.10 12.88
CA GLU A 83 -10.65 -1.49 12.44
C GLU A 83 -11.59 -1.75 11.26
N ASN A 84 -12.57 -0.88 10.98
CA ASN A 84 -13.75 -1.30 10.23
C ASN A 84 -13.90 -0.71 8.82
N ALA A 85 -12.86 -0.07 8.25
CA ALA A 85 -12.94 0.52 6.91
C ALA A 85 -13.39 -0.49 5.84
N ALA A 86 -12.89 -1.72 5.88
CA ALA A 86 -13.28 -2.76 4.93
C ALA A 86 -14.72 -3.25 5.12
N ALA A 87 -15.22 -3.30 6.37
CA ALA A 87 -16.60 -3.65 6.63
C ALA A 87 -17.57 -2.55 6.16
N VAL A 88 -17.22 -1.28 6.39
CA VAL A 88 -18.06 -0.14 5.98
C VAL A 88 -18.09 0.00 4.46
N VAL A 89 -16.97 -0.12 3.76
CA VAL A 89 -16.97 -0.08 2.28
C VAL A 89 -17.79 -1.21 1.68
N SER A 90 -17.80 -2.40 2.30
CA SER A 90 -18.64 -3.52 1.89
C SER A 90 -20.13 -3.16 1.98
N GLY A 91 -20.53 -2.49 3.08
CA GLY A 91 -21.89 -2.00 3.26
C GLY A 91 -22.28 -0.92 2.26
N VAL A 92 -21.39 0.05 2.01
CA VAL A 92 -21.60 1.13 1.03
C VAL A 92 -21.75 0.56 -0.39
N GLU A 93 -20.90 -0.36 -0.79
CA GLU A 93 -20.96 -1.03 -2.10
C GLU A 93 -22.24 -1.84 -2.26
N ALA A 94 -22.63 -2.60 -1.23
CA ALA A 94 -23.87 -3.37 -1.24
C ALA A 94 -25.11 -2.47 -1.32
N ALA A 95 -25.14 -1.34 -0.58
CA ALA A 95 -26.21 -0.34 -0.65
C ALA A 95 -26.30 0.29 -2.03
N TYR A 96 -25.15 0.68 -2.62
CA TYR A 96 -25.07 1.22 -3.97
C TYR A 96 -25.68 0.24 -5.02
N LYS A 97 -25.28 -1.03 -4.98
CA LYS A 97 -25.85 -2.08 -5.86
C LYS A 97 -27.36 -2.21 -5.69
N ALA A 98 -27.85 -2.19 -4.44
CA ALA A 98 -29.27 -2.28 -4.15
C ALA A 98 -30.05 -1.06 -4.67
N MET A 99 -29.51 0.14 -4.50
CA MET A 99 -30.14 1.39 -4.97
C MET A 99 -30.19 1.45 -6.50
N ASN A 100 -29.13 1.07 -7.20
CA ASN A 100 -29.13 0.96 -8.67
C ASN A 100 -30.15 -0.07 -9.17
N ARG A 101 -30.21 -1.26 -8.56
CA ARG A 101 -31.17 -2.29 -8.92
C ARG A 101 -32.63 -1.84 -8.72
N LYS A 102 -32.85 -1.04 -7.67
CA LYS A 102 -34.17 -0.43 -7.40
C LYS A 102 -34.44 0.84 -8.23
N LYS A 103 -33.51 1.27 -9.07
CA LYS A 103 -33.59 2.51 -9.87
C LYS A 103 -33.77 3.78 -9.02
N ILE A 104 -33.27 3.77 -7.78
CA ILE A 104 -33.26 4.95 -6.90
C ILE A 104 -32.14 5.91 -7.32
N ILE A 105 -31.05 5.37 -7.81
CA ILE A 105 -29.93 6.10 -8.41
C ILE A 105 -29.62 5.51 -9.79
N ASP A 106 -29.11 6.34 -10.68
CA ASP A 106 -28.58 5.94 -11.99
C ASP A 106 -27.19 6.54 -12.13
N GLN A 107 -26.21 5.91 -11.49
CA GLN A 107 -24.82 6.36 -11.52
C GLN A 107 -23.90 5.17 -11.71
N PRO A 108 -23.58 4.80 -12.95
CA PRO A 108 -22.70 3.67 -13.22
C PRO A 108 -21.23 3.98 -12.94
N GLY A 109 -20.45 2.93 -12.74
CA GLY A 109 -18.99 2.99 -12.74
C GLY A 109 -18.35 3.64 -11.52
N VAL A 110 -19.03 3.70 -10.37
CA VAL A 110 -18.47 4.20 -9.11
C VAL A 110 -17.40 3.23 -8.60
N THR A 111 -16.23 3.76 -8.28
CA THR A 111 -15.15 3.01 -7.63
C THR A 111 -15.26 3.17 -6.11
N PHE A 112 -15.27 2.06 -5.39
CA PHE A 112 -15.28 2.04 -3.92
C PHE A 112 -13.87 1.80 -3.41
N ILE A 113 -13.42 2.65 -2.48
CA ILE A 113 -12.10 2.56 -1.87
C ILE A 113 -12.26 2.45 -0.36
N ALA A 114 -11.53 1.51 0.22
CA ALA A 114 -11.22 1.53 1.64
C ALA A 114 -9.72 1.72 1.82
N TYR A 115 -9.32 2.40 2.87
CA TYR A 115 -7.91 2.43 3.23
C TYR A 115 -7.69 2.49 4.74
N GLY A 116 -6.53 1.99 5.13
CA GLY A 116 -6.01 2.10 6.48
C GLY A 116 -4.49 2.19 6.48
N GLY A 117 -3.92 2.66 7.58
CA GLY A 117 -2.51 2.47 7.87
C GLY A 117 -2.18 1.00 8.12
N ASP A 118 -0.91 0.69 8.29
CA ASP A 118 -0.44 -0.68 8.56
C ASP A 118 -1.04 -1.29 9.84
N GLY A 119 -1.14 -0.53 10.94
CA GLY A 119 -1.79 -0.99 12.16
C GLY A 119 -3.28 -1.27 11.98
N ALA A 120 -3.99 -0.39 11.27
CA ALA A 120 -5.40 -0.57 10.94
C ALA A 120 -5.63 -1.79 10.04
N THR A 121 -4.65 -2.15 9.20
CA THR A 121 -4.75 -3.24 8.22
C THR A 121 -4.26 -4.57 8.76
N ALA A 122 -3.03 -4.59 9.30
CA ALA A 122 -2.34 -5.83 9.68
C ALA A 122 -2.66 -6.32 11.09
N ASP A 123 -3.21 -5.44 11.92
CA ASP A 123 -3.55 -5.73 13.32
C ASP A 123 -5.06 -5.66 13.52
N ILE A 124 -5.57 -4.53 13.97
CA ILE A 124 -6.94 -4.41 14.50
C ILE A 124 -8.03 -4.60 13.43
N GLY A 125 -7.78 -4.20 12.17
CA GLY A 125 -8.73 -4.31 11.06
C GLY A 125 -8.62 -5.60 10.24
N MET A 126 -7.73 -6.51 10.60
CA MET A 126 -7.48 -7.75 9.85
C MET A 126 -8.75 -8.59 9.66
N GLN A 127 -9.59 -8.71 10.69
CA GLN A 127 -10.86 -9.44 10.62
C GLN A 127 -11.82 -8.83 9.60
N ALA A 128 -12.00 -7.50 9.64
CA ALA A 128 -12.90 -6.79 8.74
C ALA A 128 -12.44 -6.90 7.28
N LEU A 129 -11.11 -6.79 7.05
CA LEU A 129 -10.52 -6.95 5.73
C LEU A 129 -10.70 -8.39 5.22
N SER A 130 -10.35 -9.39 6.02
CA SER A 130 -10.51 -10.80 5.69
C SER A 130 -11.94 -11.13 5.25
N GLY A 131 -12.94 -10.70 6.05
CA GLY A 131 -14.34 -10.92 5.71
C GLY A 131 -14.81 -10.15 4.47
N ALA A 132 -14.28 -8.97 4.18
CA ALA A 132 -14.62 -8.22 2.98
C ALA A 132 -14.03 -8.86 1.71
N LEU A 133 -12.79 -9.35 1.78
CA LEU A 133 -12.13 -10.09 0.68
C LEU A 133 -12.88 -11.41 0.41
N GLU A 134 -13.22 -12.17 1.45
CA GLU A 134 -13.93 -13.45 1.33
C GLU A 134 -15.31 -13.28 0.67
N ARG A 135 -16.07 -12.25 1.04
CA ARG A 135 -17.40 -11.98 0.45
C ARG A 135 -17.35 -11.48 -1.00
N GLY A 136 -16.18 -11.16 -1.53
CA GLY A 136 -16.01 -10.75 -2.93
C GLY A 136 -16.64 -9.40 -3.27
N HIS A 137 -16.74 -8.47 -2.31
CA HIS A 137 -17.21 -7.11 -2.57
C HIS A 137 -16.30 -6.39 -3.57
N ASN A 138 -16.89 -5.57 -4.44
CA ASN A 138 -16.15 -4.84 -5.47
C ASN A 138 -15.59 -3.52 -4.90
N PHE A 139 -14.37 -3.57 -4.36
CA PHE A 139 -13.66 -2.41 -3.82
C PHE A 139 -12.15 -2.55 -3.95
N VAL A 140 -11.44 -1.44 -3.85
CA VAL A 140 -9.99 -1.42 -3.77
C VAL A 140 -9.59 -1.06 -2.34
N TYR A 141 -8.76 -1.89 -1.72
CA TYR A 141 -8.19 -1.62 -0.40
C TYR A 141 -6.74 -1.13 -0.52
N PHE A 142 -6.45 0.02 0.07
CA PHE A 142 -5.07 0.51 0.21
C PHE A 142 -4.60 0.32 1.65
N CYS A 143 -3.48 -0.37 1.82
CA CYS A 143 -2.71 -0.34 3.05
C CYS A 143 -1.59 0.69 2.88
N PHE A 144 -1.68 1.83 3.54
CA PHE A 144 -0.58 2.79 3.62
C PHE A 144 0.36 2.36 4.75
N ASP A 145 1.45 1.72 4.39
CA ASP A 145 2.38 1.10 5.32
C ASP A 145 3.56 2.02 5.61
N ASN A 146 3.52 2.72 6.73
CA ASN A 146 4.61 3.50 7.29
C ASN A 146 5.35 2.77 8.43
N GLU A 147 5.01 1.49 8.65
CA GLU A 147 5.69 0.53 9.53
C GLU A 147 5.56 0.83 11.02
N ALA A 148 4.49 1.52 11.45
CA ALA A 148 4.10 1.69 12.85
C ALA A 148 2.70 2.31 12.98
N TYR A 149 2.11 2.28 14.19
CA TYR A 149 1.05 3.21 14.58
C TYR A 149 1.65 4.62 14.73
N MET A 150 1.84 5.33 13.60
CA MET A 150 2.62 6.57 13.56
C MET A 150 1.93 7.73 14.25
N ASN A 151 0.63 7.95 13.94
CA ASN A 151 -0.11 9.10 14.42
C ASN A 151 -0.23 9.13 15.93
N THR A 152 -0.39 7.99 16.57
CA THR A 152 -0.56 7.86 18.01
C THR A 152 0.74 7.94 18.82
N GLY A 153 1.90 8.00 18.15
CA GLY A 153 3.20 8.16 18.81
C GLY A 153 4.20 7.04 18.50
N ILE A 154 4.15 6.48 17.30
CA ILE A 154 5.16 5.56 16.78
C ILE A 154 5.19 4.24 17.55
N GLN A 155 4.03 3.67 17.90
CA GLN A 155 3.96 2.35 18.49
C GLN A 155 4.21 1.26 17.44
N ARG A 156 4.71 0.15 17.89
CA ARG A 156 4.93 -1.04 17.09
C ARG A 156 3.62 -1.55 16.46
N SER A 157 3.61 -1.85 15.17
CA SER A 157 2.57 -2.64 14.48
C SER A 157 3.13 -3.99 14.01
N SER A 158 2.26 -4.87 13.47
CA SER A 158 2.72 -6.10 12.80
C SER A 158 3.46 -5.85 11.48
N SER A 159 3.46 -4.62 10.98
CA SER A 159 4.27 -4.19 9.83
C SER A 159 5.61 -3.56 10.23
N THR A 160 5.87 -3.36 11.51
CA THR A 160 7.17 -2.86 11.98
C THR A 160 8.26 -3.88 11.66
N PRO A 161 9.32 -3.50 10.92
CA PRO A 161 10.35 -4.44 10.51
C PRO A 161 11.23 -4.87 11.69
N PHE A 162 11.79 -6.07 11.58
CA PHE A 162 12.76 -6.60 12.54
C PHE A 162 13.89 -5.60 12.77
N GLY A 163 14.27 -5.39 14.04
CA GLY A 163 15.33 -4.48 14.44
C GLY A 163 14.92 -2.98 14.48
N ALA A 164 13.73 -2.59 14.03
CA ALA A 164 13.33 -1.19 14.12
C ALA A 164 12.99 -0.78 15.55
N SER A 165 13.49 0.37 15.99
CA SER A 165 13.15 0.95 17.27
C SER A 165 11.86 1.77 17.19
N THR A 166 10.90 1.47 18.07
CA THR A 166 9.64 2.21 18.24
C THR A 166 9.41 2.54 19.71
N THR A 167 8.34 3.28 20.03
CA THR A 167 8.02 3.64 21.43
C THR A 167 7.61 2.44 22.29
N THR A 168 7.05 1.37 21.67
CA THR A 168 6.64 0.15 22.38
C THR A 168 7.57 -1.05 22.12
N SER A 169 8.53 -0.92 21.22
CA SER A 169 9.65 -1.85 21.02
C SER A 169 10.95 -1.05 20.95
N PRO A 170 11.37 -0.41 22.07
CA PRO A 170 12.55 0.43 22.07
C PRO A 170 13.83 -0.39 22.01
N ALA A 171 14.81 0.13 21.27
CA ALA A 171 16.17 -0.38 21.34
C ALA A 171 16.86 0.06 22.64
N GLY A 172 17.67 -0.80 23.22
CA GLY A 172 18.41 -0.55 24.45
C GLY A 172 19.38 -1.69 24.78
N SER A 173 19.96 -1.67 25.99
CA SER A 173 20.95 -2.67 26.42
C SER A 173 20.43 -4.12 26.45
N LYS A 174 19.12 -4.32 26.46
CA LYS A 174 18.47 -5.63 26.53
C LYS A 174 17.59 -5.96 25.32
N SER A 175 17.53 -5.09 24.32
CA SER A 175 16.63 -5.23 23.17
C SER A 175 17.20 -4.53 21.94
N SER A 176 17.19 -5.22 20.81
CA SER A 176 17.53 -4.66 19.50
C SER A 176 16.30 -4.03 18.79
N GLY A 177 15.27 -3.64 19.53
CA GLY A 177 14.03 -3.11 18.96
C GLY A 177 13.00 -4.21 18.66
N GLN A 178 12.31 -4.13 17.50
CA GLN A 178 11.30 -5.11 17.11
C GLN A 178 11.91 -6.50 16.89
N ALA A 179 11.38 -7.49 17.61
CA ALA A 179 11.94 -8.86 17.63
C ALA A 179 11.27 -9.83 16.62
N THR A 180 10.17 -9.44 15.98
CA THR A 180 9.46 -10.28 15.01
C THR A 180 9.54 -9.70 13.61
N TRP A 181 9.45 -10.60 12.61
CA TRP A 181 9.41 -10.19 11.21
C TRP A 181 8.05 -9.56 10.86
N LYS A 182 8.09 -8.66 9.89
CA LYS A 182 6.91 -7.99 9.32
C LYS A 182 5.93 -9.00 8.74
N LYS A 183 4.63 -8.81 9.04
CA LYS A 183 3.56 -9.62 8.46
C LYS A 183 3.45 -9.33 6.95
N ASN A 184 3.41 -10.38 6.13
CA ASN A 184 3.26 -10.24 4.68
C ASN A 184 1.78 -10.13 4.30
N MET A 185 1.22 -8.93 4.40
CA MET A 185 -0.18 -8.66 4.13
C MET A 185 -0.58 -8.90 2.67
N ALA A 186 0.33 -8.69 1.72
CA ALA A 186 0.05 -8.95 0.31
C ALA A 186 -0.16 -10.44 0.05
N GLU A 187 0.69 -11.32 0.59
CA GLU A 187 0.49 -12.78 0.48
C GLU A 187 -0.76 -13.26 1.23
N ILE A 188 -1.11 -12.63 2.35
CA ILE A 188 -2.37 -12.93 3.05
C ILE A 188 -3.57 -12.58 2.17
N ALA A 189 -3.55 -11.44 1.49
CA ALA A 189 -4.60 -11.07 0.54
C ALA A 189 -4.67 -12.04 -0.66
N VAL A 190 -3.53 -12.51 -1.17
CA VAL A 190 -3.47 -13.54 -2.20
C VAL A 190 -4.09 -14.85 -1.72
N ALA A 191 -3.83 -15.25 -0.47
CA ALA A 191 -4.38 -16.47 0.12
C ALA A 191 -5.93 -16.45 0.27
N HIS A 192 -6.55 -15.26 0.24
CA HIS A 192 -8.02 -15.10 0.16
C HIS A 192 -8.57 -15.29 -1.27
N GLY A 193 -7.75 -15.60 -2.26
CA GLY A 193 -8.19 -15.67 -3.65
C GLY A 193 -8.53 -14.30 -4.25
N THR A 194 -7.98 -13.22 -3.69
CA THR A 194 -8.20 -11.85 -4.19
C THR A 194 -7.73 -11.74 -5.64
N PRO A 195 -8.58 -11.33 -6.59
CA PRO A 195 -8.27 -11.35 -8.02
C PRO A 195 -7.07 -10.47 -8.40
N TYR A 196 -6.86 -9.36 -7.67
CA TYR A 196 -5.73 -8.47 -7.90
C TYR A 196 -5.07 -8.03 -6.60
N VAL A 197 -3.78 -8.30 -6.46
CA VAL A 197 -2.96 -7.87 -5.33
C VAL A 197 -1.69 -7.22 -5.86
N ALA A 198 -1.25 -6.11 -5.27
CA ALA A 198 0.00 -5.47 -5.68
C ALA A 198 0.75 -4.84 -4.51
N THR A 199 2.05 -4.69 -4.66
CA THR A 199 2.90 -3.84 -3.82
C THR A 199 3.31 -2.59 -4.61
N ALA A 200 3.33 -1.43 -3.97
CA ALA A 200 3.64 -0.16 -4.61
C ALA A 200 4.34 0.81 -3.66
N THR A 201 4.92 1.88 -4.19
CA THR A 201 5.48 2.98 -3.39
C THR A 201 5.46 4.27 -4.18
N PRO A 202 5.29 5.44 -3.54
CA PRO A 202 5.29 6.74 -4.23
C PRO A 202 6.61 7.09 -4.91
N ALA A 203 7.70 6.37 -4.60
CA ALA A 203 8.99 6.54 -5.27
C ALA A 203 9.00 6.06 -6.73
N TYR A 204 8.01 5.27 -7.14
CA TYR A 204 7.76 4.80 -8.50
C TYR A 204 6.33 5.16 -8.93
N PRO A 205 6.06 6.46 -9.21
CA PRO A 205 4.70 6.98 -9.38
C PRO A 205 3.93 6.32 -10.53
N ILE A 206 4.57 6.07 -11.66
CA ILE A 206 3.92 5.43 -12.81
C ILE A 206 3.52 3.98 -12.49
N ASP A 207 4.39 3.22 -11.80
CA ASP A 207 4.09 1.86 -11.36
C ASP A 207 2.90 1.85 -10.37
N LEU A 208 2.93 2.74 -9.36
CA LEU A 208 1.85 2.87 -8.39
C LEU A 208 0.53 3.23 -9.08
N MET A 209 0.51 4.26 -9.93
CA MET A 209 -0.70 4.71 -10.62
C MET A 209 -1.27 3.64 -11.54
N ASN A 210 -0.44 2.90 -12.27
CA ASN A 210 -0.87 1.81 -13.13
C ASN A 210 -1.49 0.67 -12.32
N LYS A 211 -0.88 0.27 -11.20
CA LYS A 211 -1.42 -0.76 -10.31
C LYS A 211 -2.75 -0.36 -9.70
N VAL A 212 -2.87 0.89 -9.26
CA VAL A 212 -4.12 1.44 -8.73
C VAL A 212 -5.20 1.46 -9.80
N LYS A 213 -4.87 1.86 -11.03
CA LYS A 213 -5.83 1.84 -12.14
C LYS A 213 -6.26 0.42 -12.50
N LYS A 214 -5.33 -0.54 -12.58
CA LYS A 214 -5.66 -1.95 -12.77
C LYS A 214 -6.62 -2.45 -11.69
N ALA A 215 -6.31 -2.19 -10.42
CA ALA A 215 -7.15 -2.56 -9.28
C ALA A 215 -8.60 -2.03 -9.42
N SER A 216 -8.77 -0.80 -9.90
CA SER A 216 -10.11 -0.19 -10.10
C SER A 216 -10.90 -0.77 -11.28
N LEU A 217 -10.26 -1.51 -12.18
CA LEU A 217 -10.90 -2.12 -13.35
C LEU A 217 -11.26 -3.59 -13.12
N VAL A 218 -10.62 -4.24 -12.15
CA VAL A 218 -10.85 -5.66 -11.85
C VAL A 218 -12.16 -5.81 -11.08
N PRO A 219 -13.09 -6.66 -11.54
CA PRO A 219 -14.29 -6.99 -10.78
C PRO A 219 -13.96 -7.77 -9.50
N GLY A 220 -14.54 -7.36 -8.38
CA GLY A 220 -14.29 -7.97 -7.07
C GLY A 220 -13.28 -7.18 -6.24
N PRO A 221 -12.78 -7.74 -5.14
CA PRO A 221 -11.85 -7.06 -4.27
C PRO A 221 -10.45 -6.96 -4.89
N ALA A 222 -9.80 -5.84 -4.65
CA ALA A 222 -8.38 -5.66 -4.96
C ALA A 222 -7.63 -5.12 -3.73
N TYR A 223 -6.39 -5.53 -3.54
CA TYR A 223 -5.54 -5.10 -2.42
C TYR A 223 -4.22 -4.51 -2.93
N ILE A 224 -3.89 -3.31 -2.46
CA ILE A 224 -2.59 -2.69 -2.76
C ILE A 224 -1.87 -2.32 -1.47
N HIS A 225 -0.71 -2.91 -1.27
CA HIS A 225 0.19 -2.61 -0.16
C HIS A 225 1.16 -1.51 -0.58
N ILE A 226 1.01 -0.31 0.00
CA ILE A 226 1.74 0.88 -0.41
C ILE A 226 2.78 1.25 0.65
N TYR A 227 4.04 1.00 0.35
CA TYR A 227 5.16 1.37 1.21
C TYR A 227 5.34 2.88 1.25
N SER A 228 5.11 3.47 2.40
CA SER A 228 4.92 4.91 2.57
C SER A 228 5.90 5.49 3.59
N PRO A 229 7.05 6.04 3.15
CA PRO A 229 8.05 6.59 4.06
C PRO A 229 7.51 7.65 5.00
N CYS A 230 7.90 7.55 6.27
CA CYS A 230 7.56 8.50 7.31
C CYS A 230 8.82 9.13 7.93
N PRO A 231 9.24 10.32 7.51
CA PRO A 231 10.44 10.98 8.06
C PRO A 231 10.43 11.11 9.57
N THR A 232 9.28 11.44 10.15
CA THR A 232 9.11 11.60 11.60
C THR A 232 9.36 10.28 12.34
N GLY A 233 8.69 9.20 11.94
CA GLY A 233 8.81 7.90 12.64
C GLY A 233 10.12 7.19 12.36
N TRP A 234 10.62 7.29 11.14
CA TRP A 234 11.89 6.66 10.75
C TRP A 234 13.11 7.49 11.12
N ARG A 235 12.87 8.77 11.50
CA ARG A 235 13.91 9.72 11.88
C ARG A 235 14.96 9.90 10.79
N CYS A 236 14.49 10.08 9.54
CA CYS A 236 15.29 10.46 8.38
C CYS A 236 15.01 11.91 7.96
N GLY A 237 15.78 12.45 7.03
CA GLY A 237 15.55 13.77 6.48
C GLY A 237 14.21 13.87 5.76
N ILE A 238 13.55 15.02 5.84
CA ILE A 238 12.26 15.27 5.19
C ILE A 238 12.37 15.27 3.65
N ASP A 239 13.54 15.54 3.12
CA ASP A 239 13.93 15.51 1.72
C ASP A 239 14.40 14.11 1.25
N GLU A 240 14.67 13.18 2.20
CA GLU A 240 15.16 11.85 1.91
C GLU A 240 14.06 10.81 1.68
N SER A 241 12.79 11.10 1.94
CA SER A 241 11.68 10.13 1.91
C SER A 241 11.65 9.28 0.66
N ILE A 242 11.74 9.93 -0.50
CA ILE A 242 11.67 9.24 -1.80
C ILE A 242 12.91 8.39 -2.05
N GLU A 243 14.07 8.86 -1.62
CA GLU A 243 15.30 8.08 -1.75
C GLU A 243 15.30 6.86 -0.82
N VAL A 244 14.84 7.00 0.42
CA VAL A 244 14.67 5.86 1.34
C VAL A 244 13.72 4.82 0.74
N ALA A 245 12.61 5.24 0.11
CA ALA A 245 11.71 4.31 -0.56
C ALA A 245 12.36 3.63 -1.78
N ARG A 246 13.20 4.35 -2.53
CA ARG A 246 13.99 3.73 -3.61
C ARG A 246 15.00 2.73 -3.09
N LEU A 247 15.69 3.07 -2.00
CA LEU A 247 16.62 2.17 -1.34
C LEU A 247 15.94 0.90 -0.86
N ALA A 248 14.72 0.97 -0.30
CA ALA A 248 13.94 -0.21 0.09
C ALA A 248 13.71 -1.17 -1.09
N VAL A 249 13.39 -0.63 -2.27
CA VAL A 249 13.22 -1.44 -3.49
C VAL A 249 14.56 -1.96 -4.01
N GLN A 250 15.58 -1.11 -4.06
CA GLN A 250 16.91 -1.46 -4.59
C GLN A 250 17.64 -2.48 -3.71
N SER A 251 17.38 -2.48 -2.39
CA SER A 251 17.91 -3.47 -1.45
C SER A 251 17.04 -4.72 -1.29
N LYS A 252 15.98 -4.87 -2.09
CA LYS A 252 15.02 -5.98 -2.05
C LYS A 252 14.20 -6.08 -0.75
N VAL A 253 14.31 -5.12 0.17
CA VAL A 253 13.51 -5.06 1.40
C VAL A 253 12.03 -4.91 1.08
N PHE A 254 11.70 -4.16 0.03
CA PHE A 254 10.33 -4.00 -0.44
C PHE A 254 10.24 -4.23 -1.97
N PRO A 255 10.08 -5.47 -2.42
CA PRO A 255 9.95 -5.77 -3.85
C PRO A 255 8.64 -5.25 -4.43
N LEU A 256 8.69 -4.78 -5.69
CA LEU A 256 7.52 -4.34 -6.43
C LEU A 256 7.02 -5.46 -7.35
N TYR A 257 5.82 -5.96 -7.07
CA TYR A 257 5.17 -7.02 -7.84
C TYR A 257 3.66 -6.83 -7.86
N GLU A 258 3.00 -7.57 -8.72
CA GLU A 258 1.55 -7.71 -8.74
C GLU A 258 1.19 -9.20 -8.88
N VAL A 259 0.01 -9.55 -8.38
CA VAL A 259 -0.57 -10.89 -8.50
C VAL A 259 -1.92 -10.75 -9.18
N ILE A 260 -2.08 -11.40 -10.30
CA ILE A 260 -3.27 -11.34 -11.15
C ILE A 260 -3.84 -12.75 -11.23
N ASP A 261 -5.05 -12.96 -10.72
CA ASP A 261 -5.69 -14.29 -10.67
C ASP A 261 -4.77 -15.40 -10.07
N GLY A 262 -3.95 -15.05 -9.07
CA GLY A 262 -3.01 -15.94 -8.39
C GLY A 262 -1.63 -16.05 -9.05
N GLU A 263 -1.41 -15.50 -10.24
CA GLU A 263 -0.12 -15.49 -10.92
C GLU A 263 0.73 -14.28 -10.51
N PHE A 264 1.96 -14.54 -10.07
CA PHE A 264 2.90 -13.51 -9.58
C PHE A 264 3.71 -12.91 -10.74
N HIS A 265 3.76 -11.58 -10.81
CA HIS A 265 4.50 -10.83 -11.82
C HIS A 265 5.39 -9.79 -11.14
N LEU A 266 6.71 -9.93 -11.29
CA LEU A 266 7.65 -8.96 -10.74
C LEU A 266 7.67 -7.69 -11.58
N SER A 267 7.12 -6.58 -11.07
CA SER A 267 7.05 -5.31 -11.80
C SER A 267 8.42 -4.68 -12.02
N ARG A 268 9.36 -4.94 -11.09
CA ARG A 268 10.71 -4.41 -11.17
C ARG A 268 11.75 -5.42 -10.70
N LYS A 269 12.55 -5.92 -11.62
CA LYS A 269 13.72 -6.75 -11.33
C LYS A 269 14.88 -5.89 -10.87
N VAL A 270 15.49 -6.23 -9.74
CA VAL A 270 16.68 -5.56 -9.21
C VAL A 270 17.92 -6.30 -9.70
N ALA A 271 18.53 -5.81 -10.79
CA ALA A 271 19.69 -6.47 -11.39
C ALA A 271 20.99 -6.29 -10.58
N LYS A 272 21.14 -5.12 -9.93
CA LYS A 272 22.28 -4.80 -9.07
C LYS A 272 21.74 -4.35 -7.71
N PRO A 273 21.52 -5.29 -6.78
CA PRO A 273 20.97 -4.97 -5.47
C PRO A 273 21.97 -4.17 -4.64
N LYS A 274 21.45 -3.20 -3.90
CA LYS A 274 22.18 -2.52 -2.85
C LYS A 274 22.10 -3.33 -1.56
N PRO A 275 23.11 -3.29 -0.70
CA PRO A 275 23.03 -3.91 0.60
C PRO A 275 21.99 -3.23 1.50
N VAL A 276 21.37 -3.96 2.41
CA VAL A 276 20.37 -3.41 3.36
C VAL A 276 20.96 -2.33 4.25
N SER A 277 22.26 -2.32 4.47
CA SER A 277 22.96 -1.27 5.22
C SER A 277 22.81 0.12 4.60
N GLU A 278 22.76 0.22 3.26
CA GLU A 278 22.48 1.50 2.58
C GLU A 278 21.03 1.98 2.84
N TYR A 279 20.08 1.06 2.87
CA TYR A 279 18.69 1.37 3.21
C TYR A 279 18.54 1.79 4.68
N PHE A 280 19.29 1.20 5.63
CA PHE A 280 19.23 1.55 7.05
C PHE A 280 19.91 2.88 7.37
N LYS A 281 21.00 3.21 6.68
CA LYS A 281 21.86 4.36 6.97
C LYS A 281 21.11 5.69 7.18
N PRO A 282 20.15 6.10 6.33
CA PRO A 282 19.40 7.35 6.53
C PRO A 282 18.39 7.28 7.67
N GLN A 283 18.06 6.09 8.21
CA GLN A 283 16.98 5.86 9.14
C GLN A 283 17.50 5.64 10.56
N ARG A 284 17.39 6.63 11.44
CA ARG A 284 17.92 6.51 12.82
C ARG A 284 17.20 5.47 13.68
N ARG A 285 16.03 4.95 13.25
CA ARG A 285 15.34 3.84 13.94
C ARG A 285 16.12 2.52 13.89
N PHE A 286 17.17 2.42 13.04
CA PHE A 286 18.06 1.26 12.91
C PHE A 286 19.49 1.51 13.38
N ARG A 287 19.83 2.71 13.87
CA ARG A 287 21.21 3.12 14.18
C ARG A 287 21.92 2.28 15.26
N HIS A 288 21.17 1.49 16.02
CA HIS A 288 21.64 0.65 17.13
C HIS A 288 22.03 -0.75 16.68
N LEU A 289 21.67 -1.13 15.44
CA LEU A 289 21.96 -2.47 14.93
C LEU A 289 23.46 -2.68 14.78
N THR A 290 23.93 -3.84 15.22
CA THR A 290 25.29 -4.33 14.99
C THR A 290 25.45 -4.82 13.55
N GLU A 291 26.70 -4.94 13.09
CA GLU A 291 26.99 -5.52 11.76
C GLU A 291 26.45 -6.94 11.61
N ALA A 292 26.50 -7.75 12.67
CA ALA A 292 25.97 -9.11 12.67
C ALA A 292 24.44 -9.12 12.51
N GLU A 293 23.71 -8.20 13.17
CA GLU A 293 22.26 -8.07 13.01
C GLU A 293 21.89 -7.56 11.61
N VAL A 294 22.65 -6.63 11.07
CA VAL A 294 22.47 -6.15 9.69
C VAL A 294 22.67 -7.28 8.69
N GLN A 295 23.71 -8.12 8.88
CA GLN A 295 23.95 -9.29 8.03
C GLN A 295 22.82 -10.32 8.16
N PHE A 296 22.35 -10.59 9.37
CA PHE A 296 21.22 -11.48 9.61
C PHE A 296 19.95 -11.02 8.86
N ILE A 297 19.69 -9.69 8.83
CA ILE A 297 18.57 -9.13 8.08
C ILE A 297 18.82 -9.24 6.57
N GLN A 298 20.06 -9.00 6.10
CA GLN A 298 20.43 -9.16 4.69
C GLN A 298 20.13 -10.57 4.18
N ASP A 299 20.59 -11.58 4.93
CA ASP A 299 20.40 -12.99 4.57
C ASP A 299 18.91 -13.35 4.46
N ARG A 300 18.10 -12.85 5.38
CA ARG A 300 16.64 -13.05 5.35
C ARG A 300 15.99 -12.35 4.15
N VAL A 301 16.36 -11.11 3.86
CA VAL A 301 15.86 -10.34 2.72
C VAL A 301 16.17 -11.06 1.40
N ASP A 302 17.39 -11.57 1.25
CA ASP A 302 17.79 -12.30 0.04
C ASP A 302 16.98 -13.59 -0.13
N VAL A 303 16.81 -14.37 0.94
CA VAL A 303 15.99 -15.59 0.93
C VAL A 303 14.54 -15.30 0.55
N GLU A 304 13.91 -14.28 1.13
CA GLU A 304 12.50 -13.94 0.85
C GLU A 304 12.34 -13.42 -0.59
N TYR A 305 13.28 -12.62 -1.08
CA TYR A 305 13.27 -12.14 -2.46
C TYR A 305 13.41 -13.30 -3.47
N GLU A 306 14.28 -14.26 -3.20
CA GLU A 306 14.44 -15.46 -4.05
C GLU A 306 13.18 -16.32 -4.07
N LYS A 307 12.50 -16.47 -2.93
CA LYS A 307 11.20 -17.17 -2.85
C LYS A 307 10.16 -16.46 -3.72
N LEU A 308 10.10 -15.13 -3.67
CA LEU A 308 9.20 -14.35 -4.51
C LEU A 308 9.52 -14.54 -6.00
N VAL A 309 10.79 -14.43 -6.39
CA VAL A 309 11.20 -14.62 -7.79
C VAL A 309 10.83 -16.00 -8.32
N LYS A 310 10.96 -17.06 -7.50
CA LYS A 310 10.55 -18.42 -7.86
C LYS A 310 9.04 -18.57 -8.06
N LYS A 311 8.22 -17.77 -7.39
CA LYS A 311 6.76 -17.72 -7.60
C LYS A 311 6.35 -16.97 -8.86
N CYS A 312 7.20 -16.05 -9.34
CA CYS A 312 6.88 -15.24 -10.49
C CYS A 312 6.91 -16.04 -11.79
N VAL A 313 5.91 -15.83 -12.65
CA VAL A 313 5.92 -16.36 -14.01
C VAL A 313 7.11 -15.80 -14.79
N VAL A 314 7.82 -16.68 -15.46
CA VAL A 314 8.90 -16.27 -16.37
C VAL A 314 8.22 -15.76 -17.64
N GLU A 315 8.21 -14.44 -17.84
CA GLU A 315 7.81 -13.89 -19.13
C GLU A 315 8.79 -14.36 -20.21
N ASP A 316 8.36 -15.28 -21.06
CA ASP A 316 9.10 -15.65 -22.25
C ASP A 316 9.27 -14.42 -23.14
N LYS A 317 10.51 -13.96 -23.30
CA LYS A 317 10.91 -12.86 -24.20
C LYS A 317 10.75 -13.23 -25.68
N LYS A 318 9.60 -13.77 -26.08
CA LYS A 318 9.27 -14.18 -27.45
C LYS A 318 8.08 -13.43 -28.04
N LYS A 319 7.95 -12.11 -27.84
CA LYS A 319 6.99 -11.27 -28.60
C LYS A 319 7.50 -9.85 -28.88
N GLU A 320 8.78 -9.69 -29.16
CA GLU A 320 9.28 -8.42 -29.72
C GLU A 320 10.14 -8.72 -30.97
N LYS A 321 9.62 -9.51 -31.90
CA LYS A 321 10.13 -9.60 -33.28
C LYS A 321 9.02 -10.17 -34.16
N GLU A 322 8.02 -9.37 -34.46
CA GLU A 322 7.24 -9.43 -35.71
C GLU A 322 6.64 -8.04 -35.98
#